data_838919c6fa717515d442ec71ac58d5d3
#
_entry.id   838919c6fa717515d442ec71ac58d5d3
#
_cell.length_a   1.000
_cell.length_b   1.000
_cell.length_c   1.000
_cell.angle_alpha   90.00
_cell.angle_beta   90.00
_cell.angle_gamma   90.00
#
_symmetry.space_group_name_H-M   'P 1'
#
loop_
_entity.id
_entity.type
_entity.pdbx_description
1 polymer ?
#
loop_
_entity_poly.entity_id
_entity_poly.type
_entity_poly.pdbx_seq_one_letter_code
_entity_poly.pdbx_strand_id
1 'polypeptide(L)'
;MIIKPRIRGFICTTTHPVGCEANVKEQIAYTKAQGPIANAPKRVLVVGSSSGYGLSSRIAAAFGGGASTIGVFFEKAGTEKKTGTAGFYNSAAFDKLAKEEGLYSKSLNGDAFSNEAKQKTIDLIKEDLGQIDICLLYTSPSPRDSF
;
A
#
# COMPACT_ATOMS: atom_id res chain seq x y z
N MET A 1 0.78 14.83 -20.03
CA MET A 1 0.87 13.61 -20.88
C MET A 1 -0.49 12.96 -20.97
N ILE A 2 -0.95 12.63 -22.14
CA ILE A 2 -2.19 11.86 -22.32
C ILE A 2 -1.84 10.39 -22.36
N ILE A 3 -2.31 9.64 -21.38
CA ILE A 3 -2.08 8.19 -21.30
C ILE A 3 -3.21 7.50 -22.08
N LYS A 4 -2.84 6.87 -23.20
CA LYS A 4 -3.80 6.09 -24.00
C LYS A 4 -3.90 4.68 -23.45
N PRO A 5 -5.14 4.15 -23.25
CA PRO A 5 -5.33 2.78 -22.79
C PRO A 5 -4.72 1.77 -23.77
N ARG A 6 -4.00 0.82 -23.22
CA ARG A 6 -3.44 -0.30 -23.99
C ARG A 6 -4.04 -1.60 -23.47
N ILE A 7 -4.88 -2.21 -24.28
CA ILE A 7 -5.59 -3.43 -23.91
C ILE A 7 -4.86 -4.65 -24.47
N ARG A 8 -4.71 -5.65 -23.65
CA ARG A 8 -4.17 -6.97 -24.01
C ARG A 8 -5.10 -8.05 -23.46
N GLY A 9 -5.87 -8.66 -24.33
CA GLY A 9 -6.92 -9.59 -23.90
C GLY A 9 -7.96 -8.88 -23.03
N PHE A 10 -8.14 -9.33 -21.82
CA PHE A 10 -9.09 -8.76 -20.85
C PHE A 10 -8.48 -7.70 -19.92
N ILE A 11 -7.21 -7.37 -20.11
CA ILE A 11 -6.45 -6.52 -19.20
C ILE A 11 -6.07 -5.22 -19.88
N CYS A 12 -6.32 -4.09 -19.21
CA CYS A 12 -5.71 -2.81 -19.54
C CYS A 12 -4.32 -2.76 -18.91
N THR A 13 -3.28 -2.66 -19.76
CA THR A 13 -1.88 -2.70 -19.31
C THR A 13 -1.31 -1.32 -19.00
N THR A 14 -2.08 -0.26 -19.20
CA THR A 14 -1.69 1.10 -18.85
C THR A 14 -2.35 1.54 -17.56
N THR A 15 -1.63 2.31 -16.79
CA THR A 15 -2.08 2.86 -15.52
C THR A 15 -2.13 4.37 -15.59
N HIS A 16 -3.16 4.96 -15.02
CA HIS A 16 -3.32 6.41 -14.94
C HIS A 16 -2.93 6.87 -13.51
N PRO A 17 -1.79 7.54 -13.32
CA PRO A 17 -1.32 7.92 -11.98
C PRO A 17 -2.31 8.79 -11.20
N VAL A 18 -2.90 9.78 -11.88
CA VAL A 18 -3.91 10.65 -11.27
C VAL A 18 -5.19 9.89 -10.91
N GLY A 19 -5.58 8.90 -11.75
CA GLY A 19 -6.71 8.04 -11.46
C GLY A 19 -6.47 7.14 -10.24
N CYS A 20 -5.25 6.64 -10.08
CA CYS A 20 -4.86 5.88 -8.89
C CYS A 20 -4.92 6.74 -7.62
N GLU A 21 -4.41 7.98 -7.67
CA GLU A 21 -4.51 8.92 -6.54
C GLU A 21 -5.97 9.23 -6.21
N ALA A 22 -6.81 9.48 -7.21
CA ALA A 22 -8.24 9.74 -7.01
C ALA A 22 -8.93 8.55 -6.33
N ASN A 23 -8.62 7.33 -6.76
CA ASN A 23 -9.17 6.10 -6.15
C ASN A 23 -8.74 5.96 -4.68
N VAL A 24 -7.48 6.22 -4.36
CA VAL A 24 -7.01 6.18 -2.97
C VAL A 24 -7.71 7.24 -2.12
N LYS A 25 -7.87 8.46 -2.64
CA LYS A 25 -8.62 9.54 -1.97
C LYS A 25 -10.07 9.15 -1.67
N GLU A 26 -10.73 8.50 -2.62
CA GLU A 26 -12.10 8.03 -2.45
C GLU A 26 -12.21 6.98 -1.35
N GLN A 27 -11.30 6.00 -1.33
CA GLN A 27 -11.25 4.99 -0.27
C GLN A 27 -10.98 5.60 1.11
N ILE A 28 -10.10 6.59 1.20
CA ILE A 28 -9.83 7.33 2.43
C ILE A 28 -11.07 8.09 2.90
N ALA A 29 -11.73 8.80 1.99
CA ALA A 29 -12.96 9.53 2.30
C ALA A 29 -14.06 8.61 2.80
N TYR A 30 -14.23 7.45 2.17
CA TYR A 30 -15.17 6.42 2.64
C TYR A 30 -14.84 5.95 4.05
N THR A 31 -13.57 5.62 4.31
CA THR A 31 -13.12 5.18 5.63
C THR A 31 -13.40 6.23 6.70
N LYS A 32 -13.10 7.48 6.45
CA LYS A 32 -13.36 8.58 7.38
C LYS A 32 -14.86 8.78 7.64
N ALA A 33 -15.68 8.62 6.61
CA ALA A 33 -17.14 8.75 6.74
C ALA A 33 -17.75 7.69 7.65
N GLN A 34 -17.09 6.53 7.82
CA GLN A 34 -17.53 5.50 8.78
C GLN A 34 -17.24 5.86 10.24
N GLY A 35 -16.47 6.89 10.49
CA GLY A 35 -16.03 7.28 11.82
C GLY A 35 -14.81 6.51 12.32
N PRO A 36 -14.26 6.92 13.48
CA PRO A 36 -13.05 6.34 14.02
C PRO A 36 -13.25 4.91 14.50
N ILE A 37 -12.25 4.06 14.30
CA ILE A 37 -12.24 2.69 14.79
C ILE A 37 -11.76 2.69 16.25
N ALA A 38 -12.64 2.26 17.17
CA ALA A 38 -12.30 2.16 18.58
C ALA A 38 -11.29 1.02 18.83
N ASN A 39 -10.35 1.26 19.75
CA ASN A 39 -9.34 0.28 20.18
C ASN A 39 -8.51 -0.31 19.00
N ALA A 40 -8.35 0.46 17.96
CA ALA A 40 -7.54 0.04 16.80
C ALA A 40 -6.07 -0.14 17.18
N PRO A 41 -5.37 -1.09 16.54
CA PRO A 41 -3.91 -1.21 16.69
C PRO A 41 -3.24 0.09 16.22
N LYS A 42 -2.15 0.47 16.89
CA LYS A 42 -1.47 1.75 16.64
C LYS A 42 -0.25 1.63 15.73
N ARG A 43 0.32 0.45 15.63
CA ARG A 43 1.52 0.17 14.80
C ARG A 43 1.25 -1.04 13.95
N VAL A 44 1.10 -0.82 12.66
CA VAL A 44 0.60 -1.83 11.72
C VAL A 44 1.59 -2.03 10.58
N LEU A 45 1.94 -3.29 10.36
CA LEU A 45 2.67 -3.74 9.18
C LEU A 45 1.68 -4.39 8.21
N VAL A 46 1.67 -3.95 6.97
CA VAL A 46 0.89 -4.58 5.90
C VAL A 46 1.83 -5.05 4.80
N VAL A 47 1.90 -6.34 4.60
CA VAL A 47 2.66 -6.96 3.51
C VAL A 47 1.68 -7.28 2.36
N GLY A 48 1.96 -6.77 1.17
CA GLY A 48 1.02 -6.76 0.06
C GLY A 48 0.09 -5.54 0.07
N SER A 49 0.64 -4.38 0.39
CA SER A 49 -0.12 -3.16 0.71
C SER A 49 -0.46 -2.27 -0.49
N SER A 50 -0.11 -2.66 -1.71
CA SER A 50 -0.18 -1.78 -2.88
C SER A 50 -1.55 -1.70 -3.54
N SER A 51 -2.40 -2.69 -3.33
CA SER A 51 -3.72 -2.78 -3.96
C SER A 51 -4.66 -3.70 -3.18
N GLY A 52 -5.91 -3.78 -3.61
CA GLY A 52 -6.89 -4.73 -3.08
C GLY A 52 -7.07 -4.66 -1.57
N TYR A 53 -7.18 -5.81 -0.93
CA TYR A 53 -7.41 -5.92 0.51
C TYR A 53 -6.25 -5.37 1.35
N GLY A 54 -5.01 -5.52 0.90
CA GLY A 54 -3.85 -4.99 1.60
C GLY A 54 -3.88 -3.46 1.68
N LEU A 55 -4.15 -2.79 0.55
CA LEU A 55 -4.31 -1.34 0.51
C LEU A 55 -5.50 -0.88 1.36
N SER A 56 -6.66 -1.51 1.20
CA SER A 56 -7.86 -1.18 1.97
C SER A 56 -7.65 -1.34 3.48
N SER A 57 -6.97 -2.39 3.90
CA SER A 57 -6.63 -2.62 5.31
C SER A 57 -5.68 -1.56 5.85
N ARG A 58 -4.69 -1.17 5.05
CA ARG A 58 -3.76 -0.10 5.43
C ARG A 58 -4.47 1.25 5.56
N ILE A 59 -5.37 1.56 4.64
CA ILE A 59 -6.21 2.76 4.68
C ILE A 59 -7.07 2.76 5.94
N ALA A 60 -7.75 1.66 6.24
CA ALA A 60 -8.58 1.54 7.45
C ALA A 60 -7.75 1.72 8.73
N ALA A 61 -6.59 1.10 8.82
CA ALA A 61 -5.71 1.23 9.97
C ALA A 61 -5.23 2.67 10.18
N ALA A 62 -4.75 3.33 9.13
CA ALA A 62 -4.21 4.68 9.20
C ALA A 62 -5.30 5.75 9.37
N PHE A 63 -6.26 5.80 8.46
CA PHE A 63 -7.26 6.87 8.42
C PHE A 63 -8.51 6.59 9.24
N GLY A 64 -8.77 5.33 9.58
CA GLY A 64 -9.84 4.96 10.50
C GLY A 64 -9.34 4.76 11.94
N GLY A 65 -8.20 4.13 12.12
CA GLY A 65 -7.62 3.81 13.42
C GLY A 65 -6.56 4.79 13.94
N GLY A 66 -6.07 5.69 13.11
CA GLY A 66 -4.97 6.61 13.46
C GLY A 66 -3.62 5.91 13.63
N ALA A 67 -3.43 4.76 12.99
CA ALA A 67 -2.23 3.95 13.13
C ALA A 67 -1.04 4.53 12.37
N SER A 68 0.15 4.30 12.92
CA SER A 68 1.41 4.34 12.17
C SER A 68 1.51 3.08 11.34
N THR A 69 1.77 3.22 10.05
CA THR A 69 1.79 2.06 9.14
C THR A 69 3.10 1.93 8.38
N ILE A 70 3.54 0.71 8.21
CA ILE A 70 4.58 0.33 7.26
C ILE A 70 3.94 -0.59 6.23
N GLY A 71 4.11 -0.26 4.95
CA GLY A 71 3.64 -1.08 3.84
C GLY A 71 4.80 -1.72 3.10
N VAL A 72 4.69 -3.00 2.80
CA VAL A 72 5.64 -3.72 1.94
C VAL A 72 4.91 -4.17 0.70
N PHE A 73 5.48 -3.92 -0.47
CA PHE A 73 4.92 -4.31 -1.76
C PHE A 73 6.03 -4.55 -2.79
N PHE A 74 5.67 -5.15 -3.90
CA PHE A 74 6.59 -5.38 -5.01
C PHE A 74 5.98 -4.89 -6.31
N GLU A 75 6.30 -3.65 -6.66
CA GLU A 75 5.69 -2.94 -7.79
C GLU A 75 6.75 -2.31 -8.68
N LYS A 76 6.41 -2.10 -9.93
CA LYS A 76 7.31 -1.48 -10.92
C LYS A 76 7.04 0.01 -11.03
N ALA A 77 8.09 0.79 -10.84
CA ALA A 77 8.07 2.22 -11.10
C ALA A 77 7.89 2.52 -12.59
N GLY A 78 7.36 3.70 -12.90
CA GLY A 78 7.29 4.19 -14.27
C GLY A 78 8.66 4.50 -14.85
N THR A 79 8.71 4.50 -16.17
CA THR A 79 9.86 4.94 -16.96
C THR A 79 9.40 6.05 -17.92
N GLU A 80 10.33 6.67 -18.64
CA GLU A 80 9.98 7.66 -19.66
C GLU A 80 9.05 7.11 -20.75
N LYS A 81 9.07 5.79 -20.98
CA LYS A 81 8.33 5.13 -22.06
C LYS A 81 7.07 4.39 -21.59
N LYS A 82 6.96 4.10 -20.31
CA LYS A 82 5.86 3.29 -19.74
C LYS A 82 5.46 3.81 -18.38
N THR A 83 4.15 3.78 -18.13
CA THR A 83 3.64 3.98 -16.78
C THR A 83 4.08 2.82 -15.87
N GLY A 84 4.22 3.10 -14.59
CA GLY A 84 4.40 2.08 -13.57
C GLY A 84 3.14 1.25 -13.37
N THR A 85 3.21 0.29 -12.46
CA THR A 85 2.05 -0.50 -12.05
C THR A 85 1.11 0.33 -11.17
N ALA A 86 -0.17 -0.02 -11.15
CA ALA A 86 -1.17 0.70 -10.36
C ALA A 86 -0.79 0.75 -8.87
N GLY A 87 -0.30 -0.36 -8.32
CA GLY A 87 0.11 -0.42 -6.92
C GLY A 87 1.26 0.51 -6.56
N PHE A 88 2.15 0.80 -7.50
CA PHE A 88 3.21 1.79 -7.30
C PHE A 88 2.62 3.19 -7.04
N TYR A 89 1.68 3.62 -7.88
CA TYR A 89 1.03 4.92 -7.73
C TYR A 89 0.07 4.98 -6.55
N ASN A 90 -0.64 3.89 -6.26
CA ASN A 90 -1.49 3.80 -5.07
C ASN A 90 -0.67 3.99 -3.79
N SER A 91 0.48 3.35 -3.71
CA SER A 91 1.34 3.43 -2.52
C SER A 91 1.94 4.83 -2.36
N ALA A 92 2.38 5.44 -3.45
CA ALA A 92 2.87 6.82 -3.43
C ALA A 92 1.77 7.80 -2.99
N ALA A 93 0.55 7.64 -3.49
CA ALA A 93 -0.60 8.45 -3.10
C ALA A 93 -0.94 8.26 -1.62
N PHE A 94 -0.93 7.02 -1.14
CA PHE A 94 -1.17 6.71 0.28
C PHE A 94 -0.17 7.41 1.18
N ASP A 95 1.13 7.26 0.91
CA ASP A 95 2.18 7.87 1.72
C ASP A 95 2.09 9.40 1.74
N LYS A 96 1.80 10.01 0.59
CA LYS A 96 1.59 11.45 0.47
C LYS A 96 0.41 11.91 1.34
N LEU A 97 -0.74 11.27 1.20
CA LEU A 97 -1.97 11.65 1.91
C LEU A 97 -1.85 11.39 3.42
N ALA A 98 -1.22 10.31 3.84
CA ALA A 98 -0.94 10.05 5.24
C ALA A 98 -0.04 11.13 5.85
N LYS A 99 1.00 11.53 5.13
CA LYS A 99 1.90 12.61 5.56
C LYS A 99 1.18 13.96 5.68
N GLU A 100 0.29 14.29 4.75
CA GLU A 100 -0.52 15.50 4.79
C GLU A 100 -1.40 15.57 6.05
N GLU A 101 -1.82 14.41 6.58
CA GLU A 101 -2.60 14.32 7.82
C GLU A 101 -1.75 14.09 9.08
N GLY A 102 -0.44 14.17 8.97
CA GLY A 102 0.46 13.97 10.10
C GLY A 102 0.57 12.53 10.58
N LEU A 103 0.14 11.56 9.78
CA LEU A 103 0.26 10.15 10.09
C LEU A 103 1.64 9.62 9.66
N TYR A 104 2.26 8.81 10.52
CA TYR A 104 3.46 8.10 10.13
C TYR A 104 3.13 7.05 9.04
N SER A 105 3.82 7.12 7.94
CA SER A 105 3.70 6.16 6.84
C SER A 105 5.03 5.98 6.14
N LYS A 106 5.48 4.76 6.04
CA LYS A 106 6.61 4.37 5.20
C LYS A 106 6.29 3.15 4.37
N SER A 107 6.85 3.10 3.19
CA SER A 107 6.66 2.00 2.24
C SER A 107 8.00 1.45 1.78
N LEU A 108 8.07 0.13 1.68
CA LEU A 108 9.22 -0.61 1.18
C LEU A 108 8.81 -1.35 -0.10
N ASN A 109 9.47 -1.03 -1.20
CA ASN A 109 9.25 -1.71 -2.47
C ASN A 109 10.32 -2.79 -2.67
N GLY A 110 9.94 -4.02 -2.55
CA GLY A 110 10.82 -5.16 -2.70
C GLY A 110 10.10 -6.48 -2.53
N ASP A 111 10.78 -7.56 -2.93
CA ASP A 111 10.25 -8.91 -2.75
C ASP A 111 10.21 -9.27 -1.26
N ALA A 112 9.00 -9.38 -0.71
CA ALA A 112 8.77 -9.69 0.70
C ALA A 112 9.32 -11.06 1.15
N PHE A 113 9.58 -11.95 0.21
CA PHE A 113 10.19 -13.26 0.48
C PHE A 113 11.72 -13.18 0.54
N SER A 114 12.33 -12.12 0.01
CA SER A 114 13.78 -11.93 0.07
C SER A 114 14.25 -11.61 1.50
N ASN A 115 15.43 -12.11 1.84
CA ASN A 115 16.03 -11.80 3.14
C ASN A 115 16.38 -10.32 3.26
N GLU A 116 16.72 -9.67 2.15
CA GLU A 116 16.99 -8.24 2.11
C GLU A 116 15.76 -7.41 2.51
N ALA A 117 14.61 -7.67 1.87
CA ALA A 117 13.38 -6.94 2.19
C ALA A 117 12.90 -7.21 3.61
N LYS A 118 13.02 -8.45 4.08
CA LYS A 118 12.71 -8.82 5.47
C LYS A 118 13.58 -8.05 6.46
N GLN A 119 14.89 -8.03 6.22
CA GLN A 119 15.82 -7.34 7.12
C GLN A 119 15.56 -5.83 7.14
N LYS A 120 15.39 -5.20 5.98
CA LYS A 120 15.02 -3.77 5.89
C LYS A 120 13.73 -3.44 6.64
N THR A 121 12.74 -4.32 6.54
CA THR A 121 11.47 -4.15 7.25
C THR A 121 11.67 -4.23 8.76
N ILE A 122 12.42 -5.22 9.23
CA ILE A 122 12.73 -5.39 10.66
C ILE A 122 13.50 -4.18 11.20
N ASP A 123 14.51 -3.72 10.49
CA ASP A 123 15.30 -2.56 10.89
C ASP A 123 14.44 -1.30 10.98
N LEU A 124 13.58 -1.08 9.98
CA LEU A 124 12.66 0.05 9.97
C LEU A 124 11.66 0.02 11.13
N ILE A 125 11.12 -1.16 11.45
CA ILE A 125 10.24 -1.33 12.61
C ILE A 125 10.97 -0.98 13.90
N LYS A 126 12.18 -1.50 14.09
CA LYS A 126 12.98 -1.26 15.29
C LYS A 126 13.36 0.21 15.46
N GLU A 127 13.76 0.86 14.38
CA GLU A 127 14.19 2.25 14.40
C GLU A 127 13.04 3.23 14.64
N ASP A 128 11.92 3.02 13.95
CA ASP A 128 10.84 4.01 13.90
C ASP A 128 9.68 3.71 14.86
N LEU A 129 9.34 2.45 15.05
CA LEU A 129 8.16 2.04 15.81
C LEU A 129 8.47 1.24 17.08
N GLY A 130 9.64 0.65 17.17
CA GLY A 130 10.05 -0.25 18.26
C GLY A 130 9.44 -1.64 18.15
N GLN A 131 8.15 -1.73 17.93
CA GLN A 131 7.41 -2.98 17.72
C GLN A 131 6.20 -2.73 16.81
N ILE A 132 5.56 -3.78 16.39
CA ILE A 132 4.25 -3.74 15.71
C ILE A 132 3.18 -4.41 16.57
N ASP A 133 1.95 -3.95 16.46
CA ASP A 133 0.80 -4.49 17.18
C ASP A 133 0.09 -5.57 16.35
N ILE A 134 0.10 -5.39 15.01
CA ILE A 134 -0.47 -6.36 14.08
C ILE A 134 0.29 -6.36 12.76
N CYS A 135 0.45 -7.55 12.18
CA CYS A 135 0.93 -7.75 10.83
C CYS A 135 -0.18 -8.38 9.98
N LEU A 136 -0.51 -7.71 8.87
CA LEU A 136 -1.45 -8.20 7.88
C LEU A 136 -0.70 -8.64 6.63
N LEU A 137 -0.92 -9.88 6.20
CA LEU A 137 -0.21 -10.48 5.08
C LEU A 137 -1.18 -10.79 3.93
N TYR A 138 -1.03 -10.06 2.81
CA TYR A 138 -1.86 -10.18 1.60
C TYR A 138 -1.01 -10.36 0.33
N THR A 139 0.15 -10.97 0.45
CA THR A 139 1.16 -10.82 -0.58
C THR A 139 1.09 -11.77 -1.72
N SER A 140 0.52 -12.90 -1.53
CA SER A 140 0.74 -13.90 -2.54
C SER A 140 -0.27 -15.03 -2.40
N PRO A 141 -0.51 -15.74 -3.48
CA PRO A 141 -1.20 -16.98 -3.38
C PRO A 141 -0.54 -17.85 -2.33
N SER A 142 -1.33 -18.44 -1.46
CA SER A 142 -0.83 -19.44 -0.54
C SER A 142 -0.33 -20.64 -1.36
N PRO A 143 0.52 -21.52 -0.80
CA PRO A 143 0.92 -22.75 -1.50
C PRO A 143 -0.26 -23.56 -2.03
N ARG A 144 -1.40 -23.40 -1.42
CA ARG A 144 -2.64 -24.04 -1.82
C ARG A 144 -3.23 -23.47 -3.12
N ASP A 145 -3.01 -22.22 -3.39
CA ASP A 145 -3.50 -21.53 -4.59
C ASP A 145 -2.62 -21.85 -5.81
N SER A 146 -1.55 -22.59 -5.62
CA SER A 146 -0.66 -23.07 -6.66
C SER A 146 -1.09 -24.43 -7.25
N PHE A 147 -2.15 -25.00 -6.76
CA PHE A 147 -2.68 -26.27 -7.22
C PHE A 147 -3.80 -26.11 -8.23
#